data_d0602375cb01ccd0c0677ad7917f79eb
#
_entry.id   d0602375cb01ccd0c0677ad7917f79eb
#
_cell.length_a   1.000
_cell.length_b   1.000
_cell.length_c   1.000
_cell.angle_alpha   90.00
_cell.angle_beta   90.00
_cell.angle_gamma   90.00
#
_symmetry.space_group_name_H-M   'P 1'
#
loop_
_entity.id
_entity.type
_entity.pdbx_description
1 polymer ?
#
loop_
_entity_poly.entity_id
_entity_poly.type
_entity_poly.pdbx_seq_one_letter_code
_entity_poly.pdbx_strand_id
1 'polypeptide(L)'
;MKRLLMILLAVCSALTLSAQESLILHYDFRDVQGRTVVDKSSSHFDGKLCGSAVADAEGIYLGNENGYIDLGEEIGKRLQQSRQFTVAVRYKVESEASLKGQGYFLWAFSTLELNTFTEGRYHAYKLNIQRAENSVGGWKNETLMDLGKASAKGEWQYVVYTQNDDEGRLFLNGRLVAFNNAMFTMSETFPTEAPRYNWMGRAPFKGDSYLKGTHLSDVRIYATALTEKEIRTLYNEVQQSDLSRHNFMYTGQSKNRRIFKVEGGEIVWRYDNAAGRGEISDAVLMDDGHILIADQYGIAELDETGAELWRMQVPKGTEVHTVQPIGMEHVVYVLNAKPAKAVVMNIKKQKTVQEFELPYEEKGSVHGQFRNARLTRRGTLLVSNMAMGFVAEYTAKGKELNRWELFGPWSATELENGHILMVGRKGPVKEITREGEVVWETDAVKFGLKNPQKAYRLKNGNMVITNWFNEWNKQDVATFNPRRAPLQMIELTPDEKVVWEVSSWSDDKNLGPATTFQLLDEPVVRSACRFGKFGDKTKK
;
A
#
# COMPACT_ATOMS: atom_id res chain seq x y z
N MET A 1 -30.42 2.92 -23.74
CA MET A 1 -29.29 3.13 -22.80
C MET A 1 -29.52 2.49 -21.42
N LYS A 2 -30.62 2.72 -20.70
CA LYS A 2 -30.84 2.08 -19.36
C LYS A 2 -30.88 0.54 -19.37
N ARG A 3 -31.43 -0.12 -20.42
CA ARG A 3 -31.42 -1.60 -20.51
C ARG A 3 -30.04 -2.20 -20.81
N LEU A 4 -29.17 -1.48 -21.54
CA LEU A 4 -27.80 -1.93 -21.82
C LEU A 4 -26.92 -1.83 -20.55
N LEU A 5 -27.15 -0.81 -19.73
CA LEU A 5 -26.42 -0.62 -18.46
C LEU A 5 -26.81 -1.69 -17.41
N MET A 6 -28.11 -2.09 -17.36
CA MET A 6 -28.55 -3.19 -16.48
C MET A 6 -28.00 -4.55 -16.92
N ILE A 7 -27.83 -4.80 -18.20
CA ILE A 7 -27.26 -6.07 -18.71
C ILE A 7 -25.76 -6.11 -18.42
N LEU A 8 -25.01 -4.99 -18.50
CA LEU A 8 -23.59 -4.93 -18.13
C LEU A 8 -23.38 -5.12 -16.63
N LEU A 9 -24.22 -4.53 -15.78
CA LEU A 9 -24.17 -4.72 -14.32
C LEU A 9 -24.54 -6.16 -13.90
N ALA A 10 -25.52 -6.76 -14.58
CA ALA A 10 -25.91 -8.17 -14.33
C ALA A 10 -24.83 -9.16 -14.77
N VAL A 11 -24.08 -8.89 -15.84
CA VAL A 11 -22.96 -9.74 -16.29
C VAL A 11 -21.74 -9.59 -15.38
N CYS A 12 -21.43 -8.42 -14.86
CA CYS A 12 -20.36 -8.25 -13.85
C CYS A 12 -20.72 -8.92 -12.52
N SER A 13 -21.98 -8.81 -12.07
CA SER A 13 -22.42 -9.48 -10.83
C SER A 13 -22.50 -11.01 -10.97
N ALA A 14 -22.83 -11.53 -12.14
CA ALA A 14 -22.89 -12.99 -12.37
C ALA A 14 -21.49 -13.65 -12.39
N LEU A 15 -20.46 -12.96 -12.86
CA LEU A 15 -19.08 -13.47 -12.86
C LEU A 15 -18.45 -13.46 -11.45
N THR A 16 -18.79 -12.48 -10.62
CA THR A 16 -18.40 -12.46 -9.21
C THR A 16 -19.18 -13.48 -8.36
N LEU A 17 -20.45 -13.72 -8.65
CA LEU A 17 -21.27 -14.73 -7.98
C LEU A 17 -20.71 -16.15 -8.22
N SER A 18 -20.35 -16.51 -9.43
CA SER A 18 -19.82 -17.85 -9.77
C SER A 18 -18.49 -18.15 -9.05
N ALA A 19 -17.57 -17.19 -8.99
CA ALA A 19 -16.32 -17.34 -8.25
C ALA A 19 -16.58 -17.44 -6.74
N GLN A 20 -17.50 -16.66 -6.20
CA GLN A 20 -17.86 -16.67 -4.78
C GLN A 20 -18.55 -18.01 -4.39
N GLU A 21 -19.44 -18.53 -5.21
CA GLU A 21 -20.11 -19.82 -4.96
C GLU A 21 -19.18 -21.03 -5.02
N SER A 22 -18.08 -20.93 -5.78
CA SER A 22 -17.08 -22.00 -5.90
C SER A 22 -15.96 -21.94 -4.85
N LEU A 23 -15.91 -20.88 -4.02
CA LEU A 23 -14.93 -20.72 -2.95
C LEU A 23 -15.23 -21.70 -1.82
N ILE A 24 -14.34 -22.67 -1.59
CA ILE A 24 -14.50 -23.74 -0.60
C ILE A 24 -13.55 -23.62 0.59
N LEU A 25 -12.59 -22.67 0.55
CA LEU A 25 -11.74 -22.33 1.68
C LEU A 25 -11.18 -20.91 1.48
N HIS A 26 -11.25 -20.08 2.53
CA HIS A 26 -10.62 -18.77 2.56
C HIS A 26 -10.06 -18.44 3.94
N TYR A 27 -8.76 -18.38 4.06
CA TYR A 27 -8.06 -17.90 5.24
C TYR A 27 -7.45 -16.51 4.93
N ASP A 28 -8.02 -15.46 5.51
CA ASP A 28 -7.48 -14.09 5.45
C ASP A 28 -6.55 -13.79 6.65
N PHE A 29 -6.45 -14.74 7.58
CA PHE A 29 -5.62 -14.73 8.80
C PHE A 29 -5.88 -13.58 9.77
N ARG A 30 -6.97 -12.83 9.60
CA ARG A 30 -7.39 -11.77 10.53
C ARG A 30 -8.14 -12.31 11.74
N ASP A 31 -8.67 -13.52 11.63
CA ASP A 31 -9.43 -14.18 12.67
C ASP A 31 -8.76 -15.51 13.02
N VAL A 32 -7.84 -15.44 13.99
CA VAL A 32 -7.14 -16.62 14.53
C VAL A 32 -7.48 -16.76 16.01
N GLN A 33 -8.15 -17.86 16.37
CA GLN A 33 -8.61 -18.13 17.72
C GLN A 33 -7.71 -19.18 18.39
N GLY A 34 -6.71 -18.71 19.14
CA GLY A 34 -5.68 -19.59 19.69
C GLY A 34 -4.83 -20.22 18.59
N ARG A 35 -5.08 -21.50 18.25
CA ARG A 35 -4.41 -22.18 17.14
C ARG A 35 -5.34 -22.51 15.98
N THR A 36 -6.58 -22.04 16.02
CA THR A 36 -7.57 -22.25 14.97
C THR A 36 -7.57 -21.06 14.02
N VAL A 37 -7.40 -21.33 12.73
CA VAL A 37 -7.55 -20.37 11.63
C VAL A 37 -8.96 -20.47 11.10
N VAL A 38 -9.76 -19.42 11.24
CA VAL A 38 -11.17 -19.42 10.84
C VAL A 38 -11.30 -19.34 9.32
N ASP A 39 -12.04 -20.27 8.74
CA ASP A 39 -12.42 -20.25 7.32
C ASP A 39 -13.56 -19.26 7.07
N LYS A 40 -13.32 -18.29 6.20
CA LYS A 40 -14.30 -17.27 5.81
C LYS A 40 -15.22 -17.70 4.66
N SER A 41 -15.00 -18.88 4.08
CA SER A 41 -15.90 -19.43 3.07
C SER A 41 -17.18 -20.00 3.70
N SER A 42 -18.14 -20.36 2.87
CA SER A 42 -19.37 -21.03 3.31
C SER A 42 -19.15 -22.48 3.77
N SER A 43 -17.99 -23.07 3.54
CA SER A 43 -17.67 -24.44 3.93
C SER A 43 -17.30 -24.59 5.41
N HIS A 44 -16.76 -23.51 6.02
CA HIS A 44 -16.30 -23.50 7.42
C HIS A 44 -15.28 -24.62 7.72
N PHE A 45 -14.32 -24.82 6.82
CA PHE A 45 -13.21 -25.76 7.00
C PHE A 45 -12.07 -25.08 7.76
N ASP A 46 -12.26 -24.88 9.07
CA ASP A 46 -11.27 -24.23 9.92
C ASP A 46 -9.95 -25.00 9.91
N GLY A 47 -8.84 -24.27 9.80
CA GLY A 47 -7.50 -24.82 9.83
C GLY A 47 -6.88 -24.78 11.22
N LYS A 48 -5.77 -25.51 11.39
CA LYS A 48 -5.03 -25.56 12.64
C LYS A 48 -3.57 -25.17 12.46
N LEU A 49 -3.10 -24.21 13.25
CA LEU A 49 -1.67 -23.90 13.36
C LEU A 49 -0.96 -25.02 14.10
N CYS A 50 0.08 -25.57 13.51
CA CYS A 50 0.89 -26.66 14.05
C CYS A 50 2.34 -26.26 14.22
N GLY A 51 3.04 -26.94 15.14
CA GLY A 51 4.45 -26.69 15.44
C GLY A 51 4.73 -25.23 15.83
N SER A 52 5.76 -24.63 15.24
CA SER A 52 6.19 -23.24 15.47
C SER A 52 5.37 -22.18 14.74
N ALA A 53 4.30 -22.54 14.04
CA ALA A 53 3.45 -21.56 13.34
C ALA A 53 2.70 -20.66 14.34
N VAL A 54 2.74 -19.34 14.10
CA VAL A 54 2.09 -18.32 14.93
C VAL A 54 1.43 -17.24 14.06
N ALA A 55 0.37 -16.62 14.57
CA ALA A 55 -0.22 -15.44 13.96
C ALA A 55 0.54 -14.18 14.38
N ASP A 56 0.75 -13.26 13.45
CA ASP A 56 1.32 -11.93 13.68
C ASP A 56 0.62 -10.85 12.84
N ALA A 57 1.19 -9.66 12.79
CA ALA A 57 0.61 -8.54 12.05
C ALA A 57 0.62 -8.73 10.52
N GLU A 58 1.46 -9.61 9.98
CA GLU A 58 1.57 -9.90 8.55
C GLU A 58 0.73 -11.11 8.10
N GLY A 59 0.15 -11.86 9.04
CA GLY A 59 -0.64 -13.06 8.80
C GLY A 59 -0.18 -14.24 9.64
N ILE A 60 0.18 -15.36 9.03
CA ILE A 60 0.77 -16.51 9.73
C ILE A 60 2.25 -16.64 9.40
N TYR A 61 3.09 -16.52 10.42
CA TYR A 61 4.50 -16.87 10.34
C TYR A 61 4.69 -18.34 10.68
N LEU A 62 5.22 -19.13 9.74
CA LEU A 62 5.44 -20.56 9.93
C LEU A 62 6.59 -20.89 10.90
N GLY A 63 7.37 -19.88 11.30
CA GLY A 63 8.50 -20.06 12.21
C GLY A 63 9.74 -20.64 11.52
N ASN A 64 10.75 -20.96 12.32
CA ASN A 64 12.04 -21.44 11.83
C ASN A 64 12.31 -22.93 12.11
N GLU A 65 11.28 -23.66 12.56
CA GLU A 65 11.41 -25.08 12.93
C GLU A 65 10.43 -25.96 12.13
N ASN A 66 9.31 -26.31 12.73
CA ASN A 66 8.35 -27.30 12.27
C ASN A 66 6.93 -26.75 12.11
N GLY A 67 6.80 -25.44 11.81
CA GLY A 67 5.50 -24.78 11.66
C GLY A 67 4.83 -25.10 10.33
N TYR A 68 3.53 -25.33 10.39
CA TYR A 68 2.67 -25.53 9.22
C TYR A 68 1.20 -25.25 9.58
N ILE A 69 0.35 -25.20 8.58
CA ILE A 69 -1.11 -25.15 8.76
C ILE A 69 -1.68 -26.47 8.28
N ASP A 70 -2.46 -27.14 9.13
CA ASP A 70 -3.26 -28.28 8.78
C ASP A 70 -4.65 -27.80 8.33
N LEU A 71 -5.01 -28.09 7.08
CA LEU A 71 -6.28 -27.71 6.47
C LEU A 71 -7.42 -28.70 6.82
N GLY A 72 -7.09 -29.81 7.50
CA GLY A 72 -8.03 -30.85 7.85
C GLY A 72 -8.38 -31.81 6.70
N GLU A 73 -9.18 -32.84 7.01
CA GLU A 73 -9.54 -33.87 6.03
C GLU A 73 -10.70 -33.48 5.11
N GLU A 74 -11.57 -32.54 5.56
CA GLU A 74 -12.78 -32.19 4.82
C GLU A 74 -12.48 -31.55 3.46
N ILE A 75 -11.43 -30.74 3.39
CA ILE A 75 -10.97 -30.16 2.12
C ILE A 75 -10.54 -31.25 1.11
N GLY A 76 -9.84 -32.28 1.60
CA GLY A 76 -9.46 -33.43 0.78
C GLY A 76 -10.66 -34.23 0.25
N LYS A 77 -11.64 -34.50 1.10
CA LYS A 77 -12.90 -35.15 0.69
C LYS A 77 -13.66 -34.33 -0.34
N ARG A 78 -13.67 -33.00 -0.17
CA ARG A 78 -14.31 -32.06 -1.11
C ARG A 78 -13.66 -32.03 -2.48
N LEU A 79 -12.32 -32.19 -2.54
CA LEU A 79 -11.54 -32.12 -3.78
C LEU A 79 -11.36 -33.47 -4.47
N GLN A 80 -11.47 -34.62 -3.77
CA GLN A 80 -11.14 -35.94 -4.28
C GLN A 80 -11.74 -36.26 -5.67
N GLN A 81 -13.02 -35.97 -5.87
CA GLN A 81 -13.71 -36.23 -7.12
C GLN A 81 -13.62 -35.08 -8.13
N SER A 82 -12.84 -34.03 -7.80
CA SER A 82 -12.79 -32.86 -8.63
C SER A 82 -11.89 -33.07 -9.84
N ARG A 83 -12.35 -32.63 -11.01
CA ARG A 83 -11.54 -32.46 -12.22
C ARG A 83 -11.10 -31.02 -12.42
N GLN A 84 -11.67 -30.11 -11.63
CA GLN A 84 -11.37 -28.68 -11.67
C GLN A 84 -11.15 -28.15 -10.27
N PHE A 85 -10.11 -27.37 -10.05
CA PHE A 85 -9.90 -26.65 -8.81
C PHE A 85 -8.87 -25.54 -8.99
N THR A 86 -8.83 -24.65 -8.01
CA THR A 86 -7.82 -23.59 -7.94
C THR A 86 -7.30 -23.47 -6.52
N VAL A 87 -5.99 -23.36 -6.36
CA VAL A 87 -5.31 -22.99 -5.10
C VAL A 87 -4.60 -21.68 -5.30
N ALA A 88 -4.90 -20.69 -4.47
CA ALA A 88 -4.31 -19.36 -4.52
C ALA A 88 -3.70 -19.01 -3.15
N VAL A 89 -2.44 -18.56 -3.13
CA VAL A 89 -1.70 -18.29 -1.88
C VAL A 89 -0.86 -17.02 -2.01
N ARG A 90 -1.00 -16.11 -1.05
CA ARG A 90 -0.10 -14.98 -0.86
C ARG A 90 0.93 -15.31 0.21
N TYR A 91 2.21 -15.24 -0.15
CA TYR A 91 3.30 -15.65 0.72
C TYR A 91 4.54 -14.76 0.57
N LYS A 92 5.38 -14.75 1.62
CA LYS A 92 6.69 -14.09 1.63
C LYS A 92 7.71 -15.02 2.30
N VAL A 93 8.83 -15.29 1.63
CA VAL A 93 9.90 -16.17 2.15
C VAL A 93 11.11 -15.36 2.55
N GLU A 94 11.52 -15.44 3.80
CA GLU A 94 12.68 -14.75 4.35
C GLU A 94 13.88 -15.69 4.58
N SER A 95 13.63 -17.00 4.58
CA SER A 95 14.65 -18.03 4.84
C SER A 95 15.43 -18.42 3.58
N GLU A 96 16.75 -18.17 3.58
CA GLU A 96 17.65 -18.70 2.54
C GLU A 96 17.64 -20.23 2.45
N ALA A 97 17.48 -20.92 3.58
CA ALA A 97 17.41 -22.38 3.61
C ALA A 97 16.21 -22.89 2.84
N SER A 98 15.04 -22.25 3.00
CA SER A 98 13.81 -22.61 2.30
C SER A 98 13.89 -22.33 0.79
N LEU A 99 14.76 -21.43 0.35
CA LEU A 99 14.96 -21.11 -1.06
C LEU A 99 16.08 -21.92 -1.75
N LYS A 100 16.94 -22.60 -0.98
CA LYS A 100 18.09 -23.35 -1.51
C LYS A 100 17.98 -24.87 -1.30
N GLY A 101 17.19 -25.29 -0.32
CA GLY A 101 17.00 -26.70 0.00
C GLY A 101 16.07 -27.43 -0.96
N GLN A 102 15.85 -28.71 -0.70
CA GLN A 102 14.85 -29.51 -1.39
C GLN A 102 13.64 -29.77 -0.49
N GLY A 103 12.47 -30.05 -1.10
CA GLY A 103 11.28 -30.47 -0.37
C GLY A 103 10.57 -29.37 0.44
N TYR A 104 10.70 -28.12 0.06
CA TYR A 104 10.02 -27.01 0.68
C TYR A 104 8.72 -26.69 -0.05
N PHE A 105 7.62 -27.23 0.47
CA PHE A 105 6.30 -27.13 -0.13
C PHE A 105 5.50 -25.97 0.45
N LEU A 106 4.89 -25.18 -0.41
CA LEU A 106 3.93 -24.15 0.01
C LEU A 106 2.59 -24.81 0.39
N TRP A 107 2.13 -25.75 -0.43
CA TRP A 107 0.95 -26.58 -0.15
C TRP A 107 1.14 -27.98 -0.71
N ALA A 108 0.48 -28.95 -0.09
CA ALA A 108 0.44 -30.34 -0.52
C ALA A 108 -0.83 -31.04 -0.06
N PHE A 109 -1.32 -31.94 -0.90
CA PHE A 109 -2.39 -32.89 -0.58
C PHE A 109 -1.86 -34.32 -0.72
N SER A 110 -2.11 -35.18 0.27
CA SER A 110 -1.59 -36.55 0.27
C SER A 110 -2.48 -37.51 1.07
N THR A 111 -2.50 -38.78 0.67
CA THR A 111 -3.09 -39.87 1.47
C THR A 111 -2.11 -40.39 2.52
N LEU A 112 -0.80 -40.11 2.40
CA LEU A 112 0.24 -40.60 3.30
C LEU A 112 0.98 -39.44 3.98
N GLU A 113 1.15 -39.52 5.29
CA GLU A 113 1.87 -38.52 6.09
C GLU A 113 3.38 -38.50 5.78
N LEU A 114 3.99 -39.64 5.59
CA LEU A 114 5.42 -39.80 5.33
C LEU A 114 5.63 -40.66 4.09
N ASN A 115 5.19 -40.17 2.94
CA ASN A 115 5.36 -40.84 1.66
C ASN A 115 6.84 -41.06 1.35
N THR A 116 7.20 -42.28 0.91
CA THR A 116 8.58 -42.64 0.52
C THR A 116 8.81 -42.53 -0.97
N PHE A 117 8.00 -41.76 -1.69
CA PHE A 117 7.99 -41.63 -3.15
C PHE A 117 7.57 -42.91 -3.92
N THR A 118 7.07 -43.91 -3.24
CA THR A 118 6.63 -45.17 -3.88
C THR A 118 5.19 -45.12 -4.37
N GLU A 119 4.32 -44.36 -3.71
CA GLU A 119 2.91 -44.27 -4.02
C GLU A 119 2.45 -42.91 -4.56
N GLY A 120 3.27 -41.90 -4.56
CA GLY A 120 3.05 -40.52 -4.95
C GLY A 120 1.66 -40.16 -5.43
N ARG A 121 0.78 -39.78 -4.52
CA ARG A 121 -0.57 -39.30 -4.80
C ARG A 121 -0.74 -37.95 -4.15
N TYR A 122 -0.25 -36.91 -4.83
CA TYR A 122 -0.24 -35.58 -4.25
C TYR A 122 -0.33 -34.49 -5.31
N HIS A 123 -0.82 -33.34 -4.91
CA HIS A 123 -0.63 -32.08 -5.58
C HIS A 123 0.23 -31.19 -4.69
N ALA A 124 1.23 -30.52 -5.24
CA ALA A 124 2.19 -29.74 -4.48
C ALA A 124 2.73 -28.55 -5.25
N TYR A 125 3.10 -27.47 -4.52
CA TYR A 125 3.87 -26.36 -5.05
C TYR A 125 5.17 -26.21 -4.25
N LYS A 126 6.31 -26.30 -4.92
CA LYS A 126 7.66 -26.19 -4.34
C LYS A 126 8.23 -24.80 -4.57
N LEU A 127 8.56 -24.07 -3.51
CA LEU A 127 9.07 -22.70 -3.61
C LEU A 127 10.51 -22.58 -4.08
N ASN A 128 11.35 -23.57 -3.75
CA ASN A 128 12.78 -23.55 -4.08
C ASN A 128 13.07 -23.63 -5.59
N ILE A 129 12.14 -24.12 -6.39
CA ILE A 129 12.24 -24.20 -7.86
C ILE A 129 11.01 -23.61 -8.56
N GLN A 130 10.03 -23.07 -7.82
CA GLN A 130 8.74 -22.61 -8.34
C GLN A 130 8.08 -23.67 -9.25
N ARG A 131 7.76 -24.81 -8.66
CA ARG A 131 7.18 -25.96 -9.36
C ARG A 131 5.82 -26.33 -8.79
N ALA A 132 4.83 -26.55 -9.65
CA ALA A 132 3.64 -27.31 -9.35
C ALA A 132 3.76 -28.71 -9.96
N GLU A 133 3.41 -29.74 -9.20
CA GLU A 133 3.55 -31.13 -9.63
C GLU A 133 2.47 -32.01 -9.05
N ASN A 134 2.14 -33.11 -9.75
CA ASN A 134 1.36 -34.20 -9.24
C ASN A 134 1.86 -35.54 -9.77
N SER A 135 1.45 -36.64 -9.14
CA SER A 135 1.81 -37.97 -9.59
C SER A 135 0.74 -39.02 -9.28
N VAL A 136 0.75 -40.08 -10.07
CA VAL A 136 -0.05 -41.30 -9.86
C VAL A 136 0.91 -42.47 -9.85
N GLY A 137 0.90 -43.26 -8.75
CA GLY A 137 1.74 -44.46 -8.66
C GLY A 137 3.25 -44.22 -8.47
N GLY A 138 3.65 -43.05 -7.98
CA GLY A 138 5.02 -42.78 -7.57
C GLY A 138 5.72 -41.68 -8.36
N TRP A 139 6.88 -41.23 -7.83
CA TRP A 139 7.66 -40.10 -8.37
C TRP A 139 8.13 -40.29 -9.82
N LYS A 140 8.25 -41.53 -10.30
CA LYS A 140 8.62 -41.81 -11.70
C LYS A 140 7.54 -41.43 -12.69
N ASN A 141 6.33 -41.20 -12.22
CA ASN A 141 5.16 -40.85 -13.02
C ASN A 141 4.66 -39.43 -12.66
N GLU A 142 5.59 -38.53 -12.35
CA GLU A 142 5.27 -37.14 -12.08
C GLU A 142 4.91 -36.37 -13.35
N THR A 143 3.87 -35.54 -13.27
CA THR A 143 3.63 -34.45 -14.21
C THR A 143 3.90 -33.12 -13.49
N LEU A 144 4.47 -32.18 -14.20
CA LEU A 144 4.92 -30.95 -13.55
C LEU A 144 4.88 -29.72 -14.47
N MET A 145 4.80 -28.55 -13.82
CA MET A 145 5.10 -27.26 -14.40
C MET A 145 6.25 -26.64 -13.60
N ASP A 146 7.31 -26.19 -14.25
CA ASP A 146 8.57 -25.83 -13.62
C ASP A 146 9.14 -24.54 -14.21
N LEU A 147 9.51 -23.60 -13.34
CA LEU A 147 10.23 -22.39 -13.71
C LEU A 147 11.75 -22.53 -13.50
N GLY A 148 12.19 -23.61 -12.84
CA GLY A 148 13.60 -23.91 -12.59
C GLY A 148 14.34 -22.89 -11.73
N LYS A 149 13.63 -22.09 -10.95
CA LYS A 149 14.22 -21.05 -10.11
C LYS A 149 13.48 -20.90 -8.78
N ALA A 150 14.18 -20.45 -7.75
CA ALA A 150 13.59 -20.15 -6.46
C ALA A 150 12.67 -18.92 -6.49
N SER A 151 11.77 -18.86 -5.51
CA SER A 151 10.97 -17.67 -5.21
C SER A 151 11.87 -16.49 -4.82
N ALA A 152 11.41 -15.26 -5.03
CA ALA A 152 12.11 -14.06 -4.58
C ALA A 152 12.08 -13.98 -3.04
N LYS A 153 13.26 -13.70 -2.45
CA LYS A 153 13.41 -13.58 -1.00
C LYS A 153 12.90 -12.23 -0.51
N GLY A 154 12.14 -12.24 0.58
CA GLY A 154 11.66 -11.03 1.26
C GLY A 154 10.58 -10.26 0.52
N GLU A 155 10.09 -10.79 -0.61
CA GLU A 155 9.04 -10.15 -1.40
C GLU A 155 7.72 -10.91 -1.27
N TRP A 156 6.63 -10.19 -1.09
CA TRP A 156 5.30 -10.77 -1.19
C TRP A 156 5.02 -11.25 -2.61
N GLN A 157 4.59 -12.49 -2.73
CA GLN A 157 4.20 -13.11 -3.98
C GLN A 157 2.82 -13.74 -3.86
N TYR A 158 2.09 -13.75 -4.95
CA TYR A 158 0.80 -14.41 -5.07
C TYR A 158 0.88 -15.47 -6.14
N VAL A 159 0.84 -16.73 -5.72
CA VAL A 159 0.80 -17.86 -6.64
C VAL A 159 -0.61 -18.39 -6.76
N VAL A 160 -1.03 -18.70 -7.98
CA VAL A 160 -2.28 -19.39 -8.26
C VAL A 160 -1.99 -20.56 -9.18
N TYR A 161 -2.34 -21.75 -8.70
CA TYR A 161 -2.44 -22.95 -9.51
C TYR A 161 -3.90 -23.18 -9.84
N THR A 162 -4.24 -23.33 -11.11
CA THR A 162 -5.58 -23.70 -11.53
C THR A 162 -5.51 -24.89 -12.48
N GLN A 163 -6.44 -25.81 -12.34
CA GLN A 163 -6.53 -27.01 -13.17
C GLN A 163 -7.94 -27.18 -13.72
N ASN A 164 -8.04 -27.43 -15.03
CA ASN A 164 -9.26 -27.78 -15.74
C ASN A 164 -9.04 -29.06 -16.50
N ASP A 165 -9.57 -30.17 -16.01
CA ASP A 165 -9.22 -31.52 -16.46
C ASP A 165 -7.68 -31.76 -16.39
N ASP A 166 -7.05 -32.12 -17.48
CA ASP A 166 -5.62 -32.35 -17.61
C ASP A 166 -4.81 -31.08 -17.87
N GLU A 167 -5.47 -29.94 -18.11
CA GLU A 167 -4.82 -28.66 -18.29
C GLU A 167 -4.55 -27.97 -16.94
N GLY A 168 -3.29 -27.95 -16.54
CA GLY A 168 -2.82 -27.16 -15.40
C GLY A 168 -2.19 -25.84 -15.86
N ARG A 169 -2.47 -24.75 -15.13
CA ARG A 169 -1.90 -23.43 -15.33
C ARG A 169 -1.36 -22.85 -14.03
N LEU A 170 -0.17 -22.30 -14.10
CA LEU A 170 0.50 -21.65 -12.97
C LEU A 170 0.62 -20.16 -13.23
N PHE A 171 0.10 -19.37 -12.30
CA PHE A 171 0.19 -17.92 -12.33
C PHE A 171 1.05 -17.44 -11.17
N LEU A 172 1.90 -16.49 -11.43
CA LEU A 172 2.66 -15.78 -10.41
C LEU A 172 2.32 -14.30 -10.48
N ASN A 173 1.77 -13.78 -9.37
CA ASN A 173 1.35 -12.40 -9.23
C ASN A 173 0.41 -11.96 -10.40
N GLY A 174 -0.63 -12.72 -10.71
CA GLY A 174 -1.65 -12.46 -11.71
C GLY A 174 -1.24 -12.72 -13.17
N ARG A 175 -0.03 -13.27 -13.45
CA ARG A 175 0.44 -13.59 -14.80
C ARG A 175 0.66 -15.08 -14.98
N LEU A 176 0.20 -15.61 -16.10
CA LEU A 176 0.52 -16.98 -16.51
C LEU A 176 2.04 -17.10 -16.70
N VAL A 177 2.65 -18.06 -16.00
CA VAL A 177 4.12 -18.32 -16.04
C VAL A 177 4.47 -19.71 -16.52
N ALA A 178 3.56 -20.68 -16.38
CA ALA A 178 3.72 -22.02 -16.89
C ALA A 178 2.35 -22.70 -17.13
N PHE A 179 2.31 -23.67 -18.01
CA PHE A 179 1.15 -24.54 -18.23
C PHE A 179 1.61 -25.94 -18.63
N ASN A 180 0.72 -26.92 -18.42
CA ASN A 180 0.91 -28.31 -18.84
C ASN A 180 -0.45 -28.93 -19.12
N ASN A 181 -0.60 -29.60 -20.25
CA ASN A 181 -1.84 -30.25 -20.69
C ASN A 181 -1.86 -31.77 -20.41
N ALA A 182 -1.07 -32.21 -19.45
CA ALA A 182 -0.98 -33.62 -19.07
C ALA A 182 -0.92 -33.79 -17.53
N MET A 183 -1.52 -32.84 -16.79
CA MET A 183 -1.62 -32.94 -15.33
C MET A 183 -2.68 -33.98 -14.93
N PHE A 184 -2.36 -34.84 -13.97
CA PHE A 184 -3.37 -35.71 -13.38
C PHE A 184 -4.41 -34.90 -12.59
N THR A 185 -5.69 -35.22 -12.76
CA THR A 185 -6.77 -34.62 -11.97
C THR A 185 -6.72 -35.13 -10.52
N MET A 186 -7.45 -34.46 -9.61
CA MET A 186 -7.58 -34.92 -8.23
C MET A 186 -8.21 -36.31 -8.18
N SER A 187 -9.21 -36.60 -9.03
CA SER A 187 -9.86 -37.93 -9.10
C SER A 187 -8.95 -39.03 -9.63
N GLU A 188 -8.04 -38.73 -10.55
CA GLU A 188 -7.03 -39.67 -11.03
C GLU A 188 -5.90 -39.87 -10.01
N THR A 189 -5.51 -38.79 -9.30
CA THR A 189 -4.48 -38.84 -8.27
C THR A 189 -4.96 -39.58 -7.02
N PHE A 190 -6.22 -39.44 -6.66
CA PHE A 190 -6.84 -40.02 -5.47
C PHE A 190 -8.10 -40.89 -5.81
N PRO A 191 -7.92 -41.99 -6.56
CA PRO A 191 -9.06 -42.72 -7.11
C PRO A 191 -9.87 -43.50 -6.06
N THR A 192 -9.27 -43.87 -4.95
CA THR A 192 -9.87 -44.77 -3.96
C THR A 192 -10.16 -44.10 -2.62
N GLU A 193 -9.33 -43.18 -2.19
CA GLU A 193 -9.47 -42.50 -0.91
C GLU A 193 -9.10 -41.03 -1.03
N ALA A 194 -9.74 -40.16 -0.23
CA ALA A 194 -9.47 -38.74 -0.19
C ALA A 194 -8.10 -38.45 0.48
N PRO A 195 -7.39 -37.40 0.05
CA PRO A 195 -6.21 -36.98 0.76
C PRO A 195 -6.59 -36.51 2.17
N ARG A 196 -5.87 -37.03 3.16
CA ARG A 196 -6.06 -36.73 4.59
C ARG A 196 -5.05 -35.76 5.15
N TYR A 197 -3.88 -35.69 4.51
CA TYR A 197 -2.77 -34.84 4.91
C TYR A 197 -2.70 -33.64 3.97
N ASN A 198 -3.48 -32.62 4.32
CA ASN A 198 -3.68 -31.43 3.50
C ASN A 198 -3.02 -30.24 4.22
N TRP A 199 -1.85 -29.82 3.77
CA TRP A 199 -0.99 -28.90 4.53
C TRP A 199 -0.51 -27.70 3.73
N MET A 200 -0.29 -26.59 4.47
CA MET A 200 0.49 -25.46 4.01
C MET A 200 1.82 -25.41 4.77
N GLY A 201 2.92 -25.35 4.05
CA GLY A 201 4.26 -25.23 4.65
C GLY A 201 4.89 -26.54 5.11
N ARG A 202 4.31 -27.69 4.79
CA ARG A 202 4.84 -29.02 5.11
C ARG A 202 4.77 -29.95 3.90
N ALA A 203 5.87 -30.65 3.63
CA ALA A 203 5.92 -31.69 2.62
C ALA A 203 5.29 -33.01 3.13
N PRO A 204 4.63 -33.81 2.28
CA PRO A 204 4.13 -35.12 2.64
C PRO A 204 5.21 -36.22 2.58
N PHE A 205 6.47 -35.89 2.23
CA PHE A 205 7.54 -36.85 2.01
C PHE A 205 8.44 -37.03 3.23
N LYS A 206 8.89 -38.27 3.42
CA LYS A 206 9.88 -38.60 4.43
C LYS A 206 11.23 -37.99 4.06
N GLY A 207 11.79 -37.21 4.97
CA GLY A 207 13.08 -36.56 4.79
C GLY A 207 13.03 -35.14 4.22
N ASP A 208 11.88 -34.70 3.73
CA ASP A 208 11.67 -33.30 3.32
C ASP A 208 11.45 -32.38 4.53
N SER A 209 11.81 -31.15 4.37
CA SER A 209 11.79 -30.16 5.46
C SER A 209 10.50 -29.36 5.48
N TYR A 210 10.18 -28.79 6.64
CA TYR A 210 9.15 -27.75 6.78
C TYR A 210 9.58 -26.46 6.09
N LEU A 211 8.62 -25.72 5.54
CA LEU A 211 8.86 -24.41 4.96
C LEU A 211 9.11 -23.39 6.07
N LYS A 212 10.37 -23.00 6.24
CA LYS A 212 10.81 -22.12 7.33
C LYS A 212 10.86 -20.66 6.89
N GLY A 213 10.73 -19.74 7.88
CA GLY A 213 10.87 -18.31 7.65
C GLY A 213 9.94 -17.78 6.58
N THR A 214 8.69 -18.24 6.59
CA THR A 214 7.69 -17.89 5.58
C THR A 214 6.44 -17.35 6.23
N HIS A 215 5.95 -16.21 5.72
CA HIS A 215 4.64 -15.67 6.05
C HIS A 215 3.61 -16.05 4.98
N LEU A 216 2.38 -16.34 5.44
CA LEU A 216 1.18 -16.53 4.63
C LEU A 216 0.17 -15.46 5.02
N SER A 217 -0.43 -14.74 4.06
CA SER A 217 -1.39 -13.67 4.35
C SER A 217 -2.75 -13.82 3.69
N ASP A 218 -2.87 -14.71 2.71
CA ASP A 218 -4.14 -15.06 2.05
C ASP A 218 -4.02 -16.46 1.46
N VAL A 219 -4.99 -17.32 1.74
CA VAL A 219 -5.10 -18.66 1.16
C VAL A 219 -6.54 -18.90 0.73
N ARG A 220 -6.73 -19.22 -0.55
CA ARG A 220 -8.05 -19.53 -1.11
C ARG A 220 -8.00 -20.80 -1.92
N ILE A 221 -9.05 -21.64 -1.78
CA ILE A 221 -9.26 -22.83 -2.60
C ILE A 221 -10.66 -22.77 -3.20
N TYR A 222 -10.73 -23.02 -4.50
CA TYR A 222 -11.97 -23.00 -5.28
C TYR A 222 -12.22 -24.38 -5.87
N ALA A 223 -13.48 -24.82 -5.91
CA ALA A 223 -13.92 -26.06 -6.56
C ALA A 223 -14.12 -25.90 -8.09
N THR A 224 -13.47 -24.93 -8.69
CA THR A 224 -13.50 -24.64 -10.13
C THR A 224 -12.14 -24.15 -10.62
N ALA A 225 -11.89 -24.25 -11.91
CA ALA A 225 -10.74 -23.64 -12.55
C ALA A 225 -11.05 -22.15 -12.82
N LEU A 226 -10.41 -21.26 -12.08
CA LEU A 226 -10.57 -19.82 -12.30
C LEU A 226 -9.94 -19.38 -13.62
N THR A 227 -10.61 -18.47 -14.31
CA THR A 227 -10.11 -17.83 -15.52
C THR A 227 -8.98 -16.85 -15.22
N GLU A 228 -8.18 -16.52 -16.21
CA GLU A 228 -7.11 -15.52 -16.09
C GLU A 228 -7.62 -14.15 -15.62
N LYS A 229 -8.83 -13.75 -16.02
CA LYS A 229 -9.48 -12.51 -15.58
C LYS A 229 -9.81 -12.54 -14.09
N GLU A 230 -10.37 -13.64 -13.60
CA GLU A 230 -10.69 -13.84 -12.18
C GLU A 230 -9.41 -13.88 -11.34
N ILE A 231 -8.36 -14.56 -11.82
CA ILE A 231 -7.06 -14.61 -11.13
C ILE A 231 -6.42 -13.22 -11.04
N ARG A 232 -6.52 -12.40 -12.09
CA ARG A 232 -6.08 -11.00 -12.02
C ARG A 232 -6.89 -10.17 -11.04
N THR A 233 -8.20 -10.38 -10.99
CA THR A 233 -9.07 -9.73 -10.00
C THR A 233 -8.66 -10.11 -8.59
N LEU A 234 -8.50 -11.40 -8.29
CA LEU A 234 -8.03 -11.87 -6.99
C LEU A 234 -6.65 -11.31 -6.62
N TYR A 235 -5.72 -11.29 -7.58
CA TYR A 235 -4.41 -10.70 -7.34
C TYR A 235 -4.51 -9.21 -6.95
N ASN A 236 -5.36 -8.46 -7.62
CA ASN A 236 -5.61 -7.06 -7.28
C ASN A 236 -6.24 -6.91 -5.89
N GLU A 237 -7.20 -7.77 -5.53
CA GLU A 237 -7.80 -7.78 -4.19
C GLU A 237 -6.78 -8.02 -3.08
N VAL A 238 -5.92 -9.03 -3.22
CA VAL A 238 -4.92 -9.36 -2.18
C VAL A 238 -3.72 -8.39 -2.17
N GLN A 239 -3.52 -7.62 -3.22
CA GLN A 239 -2.55 -6.53 -3.27
C GLN A 239 -3.09 -5.24 -2.69
N GLN A 240 -4.40 -5.12 -2.52
CA GLN A 240 -4.98 -3.96 -1.86
C GLN A 240 -4.53 -3.95 -0.40
N SER A 241 -3.83 -2.89 -0.05
CA SER A 241 -3.51 -2.61 1.33
C SER A 241 -4.79 -2.45 2.13
N ASP A 242 -4.78 -2.88 3.36
CA ASP A 242 -5.85 -2.59 4.30
C ASP A 242 -5.92 -1.09 4.56
N LEU A 243 -6.80 -0.40 3.84
CA LEU A 243 -7.01 1.02 4.02
C LEU A 243 -7.81 1.34 5.29
N SER A 244 -8.33 0.33 6.03
CA SER A 244 -9.16 0.52 7.22
C SER A 244 -8.38 0.88 8.49
N ARG A 245 -7.03 0.79 8.44
CA ARG A 245 -6.19 1.07 9.61
C ARG A 245 -6.34 2.50 10.14
N HIS A 246 -6.55 3.46 9.25
CA HIS A 246 -6.78 4.86 9.57
C HIS A 246 -7.90 5.44 8.73
N ASN A 247 -8.61 6.41 9.29
CA ASN A 247 -9.48 7.30 8.52
C ASN A 247 -8.65 8.53 8.11
N PHE A 248 -8.46 8.75 6.81
CA PHE A 248 -7.52 9.76 6.34
C PHE A 248 -7.97 10.47 5.07
N MET A 249 -7.48 11.70 4.92
CA MET A 249 -7.43 12.41 3.65
C MET A 249 -6.11 12.12 2.95
N TYR A 250 -6.16 11.87 1.65
CA TYR A 250 -5.02 11.57 0.81
C TYR A 250 -5.07 12.39 -0.47
N THR A 251 -3.95 12.93 -0.87
CA THR A 251 -3.83 13.63 -2.15
C THR A 251 -2.92 12.84 -3.08
N GLY A 252 -3.49 12.35 -4.18
CA GLY A 252 -2.81 11.50 -5.14
C GLY A 252 -2.57 12.18 -6.48
N GLN A 253 -1.37 12.04 -6.99
CA GLN A 253 -1.06 12.41 -8.36
C GLN A 253 -1.41 11.24 -9.29
N SER A 254 -2.60 11.27 -9.84
CA SER A 254 -3.02 10.43 -10.94
C SER A 254 -3.29 11.31 -12.16
N LYS A 255 -3.65 10.70 -13.29
CA LYS A 255 -4.06 11.44 -14.48
C LYS A 255 -5.12 12.52 -14.18
N ASN A 256 -5.94 12.30 -13.16
CA ASN A 256 -7.02 13.20 -12.76
C ASN A 256 -6.69 14.08 -11.54
N ARG A 257 -5.53 13.91 -10.90
CA ARG A 257 -5.08 14.71 -9.73
C ARG A 257 -6.17 14.86 -8.68
N ARG A 258 -6.20 13.93 -7.74
CA ARG A 258 -7.34 13.71 -6.86
C ARG A 258 -7.03 13.95 -5.41
N ILE A 259 -8.07 14.32 -4.65
CA ILE A 259 -8.09 14.21 -3.20
C ILE A 259 -9.11 13.13 -2.86
N PHE A 260 -8.77 12.29 -1.89
CA PHE A 260 -9.63 11.24 -1.37
C PHE A 260 -9.85 11.43 0.12
N LYS A 261 -11.06 11.14 0.61
CA LYS A 261 -11.28 10.82 2.03
C LYS A 261 -11.56 9.31 2.10
N VAL A 262 -10.81 8.62 2.96
CA VAL A 262 -10.91 7.17 3.19
C VAL A 262 -11.39 6.95 4.61
N GLU A 263 -12.49 6.21 4.78
CA GLU A 263 -13.07 5.84 6.07
C GLU A 263 -13.40 4.35 6.08
N GLY A 264 -12.97 3.64 7.13
CA GLY A 264 -13.22 2.21 7.26
C GLY A 264 -12.68 1.37 6.09
N GLY A 265 -11.66 1.85 5.39
CA GLY A 265 -11.07 1.18 4.23
C GLY A 265 -11.72 1.51 2.88
N GLU A 266 -12.77 2.33 2.87
CA GLU A 266 -13.47 2.72 1.65
C GLU A 266 -13.25 4.19 1.30
N ILE A 267 -13.19 4.49 -0.01
CA ILE A 267 -13.16 5.88 -0.50
C ILE A 267 -14.58 6.45 -0.40
N VAL A 268 -14.82 7.25 0.63
CA VAL A 268 -16.15 7.84 0.91
C VAL A 268 -16.38 9.17 0.21
N TRP A 269 -15.30 9.84 -0.21
CA TRP A 269 -15.36 11.12 -0.90
C TRP A 269 -14.15 11.30 -1.82
N ARG A 270 -14.36 11.99 -2.94
CA ARG A 270 -13.34 12.28 -3.94
C ARG A 270 -13.53 13.64 -4.58
N TYR A 271 -12.43 14.36 -4.74
CA TYR A 271 -12.36 15.57 -5.55
C TYR A 271 -11.44 15.35 -6.74
N ASP A 272 -11.89 15.67 -7.93
CA ASP A 272 -11.11 15.65 -9.18
C ASP A 272 -10.73 17.07 -9.57
N ASN A 273 -9.43 17.40 -9.59
CA ASN A 273 -8.99 18.72 -10.02
C ASN A 273 -9.26 18.95 -11.51
N ALA A 274 -9.71 20.13 -11.86
CA ALA A 274 -10.04 20.46 -13.25
C ALA A 274 -8.81 20.38 -14.16
N ALA A 275 -9.04 20.01 -15.42
CA ALA A 275 -7.99 19.93 -16.42
C ALA A 275 -7.23 21.27 -16.55
N GLY A 276 -5.90 21.21 -16.66
CA GLY A 276 -5.05 22.39 -16.82
C GLY A 276 -4.64 23.10 -15.53
N ARG A 277 -5.13 22.67 -14.36
CA ARG A 277 -4.80 23.29 -13.07
C ARG A 277 -3.51 22.78 -12.39
N GLY A 278 -2.76 21.92 -13.03
CA GLY A 278 -1.51 21.40 -12.46
C GLY A 278 -1.70 20.32 -11.37
N GLU A 279 -0.63 19.99 -10.67
CA GLU A 279 -0.63 19.00 -9.61
C GLU A 279 -1.22 19.57 -8.31
N ILE A 280 -1.99 18.79 -7.55
CA ILE A 280 -2.33 19.16 -6.18
C ILE A 280 -1.14 18.79 -5.30
N SER A 281 -0.33 19.77 -4.95
CA SER A 281 0.87 19.57 -4.13
C SER A 281 0.60 19.66 -2.64
N ASP A 282 -0.47 20.35 -2.25
CA ASP A 282 -0.87 20.50 -0.86
C ASP A 282 -2.39 20.49 -0.70
N ALA A 283 -2.87 19.86 0.37
CA ALA A 283 -4.25 19.90 0.80
C ALA A 283 -4.29 19.90 2.34
N VAL A 284 -5.11 20.76 2.91
CA VAL A 284 -5.25 20.95 4.36
C VAL A 284 -6.73 20.84 4.71
N LEU A 285 -7.11 19.77 5.42
CA LEU A 285 -8.45 19.62 5.98
C LEU A 285 -8.55 20.47 7.24
N MET A 286 -9.54 21.33 7.29
CA MET A 286 -9.79 22.26 8.38
C MET A 286 -10.94 21.78 9.28
N ASP A 287 -11.02 22.33 10.47
CA ASP A 287 -12.00 21.94 11.51
C ASP A 287 -13.46 22.26 11.15
N ASP A 288 -13.70 23.11 10.16
CA ASP A 288 -15.02 23.37 9.58
C ASP A 288 -15.39 22.38 8.44
N GLY A 289 -14.56 21.38 8.17
CA GLY A 289 -14.75 20.38 7.12
C GLY A 289 -14.27 20.81 5.72
N HIS A 290 -13.92 22.09 5.55
CA HIS A 290 -13.39 22.61 4.30
C HIS A 290 -11.96 22.14 4.04
N ILE A 291 -11.55 22.17 2.77
CA ILE A 291 -10.19 21.79 2.35
C ILE A 291 -9.54 22.96 1.61
N LEU A 292 -8.40 23.41 2.13
CA LEU A 292 -7.57 24.39 1.46
C LEU A 292 -6.54 23.67 0.57
N ILE A 293 -6.44 24.02 -0.70
CA ILE A 293 -5.57 23.36 -1.69
C ILE A 293 -4.58 24.32 -2.36
N ALA A 294 -3.42 23.78 -2.73
CA ALA A 294 -2.47 24.39 -3.66
C ALA A 294 -2.28 23.42 -4.85
N ASP A 295 -2.62 23.88 -6.05
CA ASP A 295 -2.66 23.05 -7.26
C ASP A 295 -1.68 23.52 -8.36
N GLN A 296 -0.49 23.92 -7.98
CA GLN A 296 0.59 24.41 -8.83
C GLN A 296 0.33 25.82 -9.40
N TYR A 297 -0.84 26.09 -9.99
CA TYR A 297 -1.14 27.36 -10.63
C TYR A 297 -2.10 28.24 -9.83
N GLY A 298 -2.53 27.78 -8.67
CA GLY A 298 -3.42 28.51 -7.81
C GLY A 298 -3.59 27.90 -6.42
N ILE A 299 -4.35 28.62 -5.61
CA ILE A 299 -4.85 28.16 -4.33
C ILE A 299 -6.37 28.30 -4.31
N ALA A 300 -7.06 27.37 -3.63
CA ALA A 300 -8.51 27.41 -3.51
C ALA A 300 -8.95 26.84 -2.15
N GLU A 301 -10.17 27.18 -1.75
CA GLU A 301 -10.88 26.55 -0.65
C GLU A 301 -12.08 25.79 -1.21
N LEU A 302 -12.19 24.54 -0.84
CA LEU A 302 -13.31 23.66 -1.17
C LEU A 302 -14.19 23.52 0.06
N ASP A 303 -15.50 23.50 -0.13
CA ASP A 303 -16.41 23.07 0.93
C ASP A 303 -16.39 21.55 1.11
N GLU A 304 -17.16 21.03 2.06
CA GLU A 304 -17.29 19.60 2.35
C GLU A 304 -17.81 18.75 1.19
N THR A 305 -18.51 19.37 0.22
CA THR A 305 -19.00 18.72 -1.00
C THR A 305 -17.94 18.67 -2.12
N GLY A 306 -16.88 19.49 -1.99
CA GLY A 306 -15.86 19.68 -3.00
C GLY A 306 -16.14 20.87 -3.95
N ALA A 307 -17.14 21.69 -3.68
CA ALA A 307 -17.38 22.90 -4.44
C ALA A 307 -16.37 24.00 -4.05
N GLU A 308 -15.86 24.72 -5.06
CA GLU A 308 -14.92 25.82 -4.82
C GLU A 308 -15.65 27.04 -4.22
N LEU A 309 -15.32 27.39 -2.99
CA LEU A 309 -15.81 28.61 -2.32
C LEU A 309 -15.12 29.86 -2.87
N TRP A 310 -13.84 29.76 -3.11
CA TRP A 310 -13.03 30.78 -3.77
C TRP A 310 -11.76 30.16 -4.39
N ARG A 311 -11.21 30.85 -5.38
CA ARG A 311 -9.94 30.50 -6.03
C ARG A 311 -9.13 31.75 -6.36
N MET A 312 -7.83 31.65 -6.21
CA MET A 312 -6.86 32.64 -6.69
C MET A 312 -5.84 31.93 -7.59
N GLN A 313 -5.58 32.48 -8.76
CA GLN A 313 -4.52 32.00 -9.65
C GLN A 313 -3.26 32.82 -9.44
N VAL A 314 -2.11 32.15 -9.48
CA VAL A 314 -0.80 32.83 -9.44
C VAL A 314 -0.41 33.36 -10.82
N PRO A 315 0.47 34.39 -10.91
CA PRO A 315 0.91 34.94 -12.20
C PRO A 315 1.52 33.87 -13.11
N LYS A 316 1.32 34.01 -14.42
CA LYS A 316 1.91 33.09 -15.41
C LYS A 316 3.44 33.02 -15.26
N GLY A 317 3.97 31.80 -15.28
CA GLY A 317 5.41 31.53 -15.09
C GLY A 317 5.84 31.43 -13.63
N THR A 318 4.90 31.50 -12.70
CA THR A 318 5.10 31.22 -11.27
C THR A 318 4.26 30.02 -10.85
N GLU A 319 4.58 29.44 -9.70
CA GLU A 319 3.88 28.27 -9.16
C GLU A 319 3.66 28.38 -7.64
N VAL A 320 2.70 27.61 -7.13
CA VAL A 320 2.44 27.48 -5.71
C VAL A 320 2.24 26.01 -5.35
N HIS A 321 2.97 25.55 -4.33
CA HIS A 321 2.94 24.13 -3.91
C HIS A 321 2.53 23.95 -2.45
N THR A 322 2.20 25.01 -1.74
CA THR A 322 1.85 24.96 -0.32
C THR A 322 0.96 26.12 0.07
N VAL A 323 0.02 25.86 0.94
CA VAL A 323 -0.88 26.88 1.50
C VAL A 323 -1.28 26.49 2.93
N GLN A 324 -1.39 27.49 3.81
CA GLN A 324 -1.86 27.30 5.19
C GLN A 324 -2.87 28.38 5.57
N PRO A 325 -3.92 28.04 6.35
CA PRO A 325 -4.83 29.03 6.89
C PRO A 325 -4.14 29.88 7.97
N ILE A 326 -4.55 31.15 8.10
CA ILE A 326 -4.18 32.03 9.20
C ILE A 326 -5.47 32.64 9.75
N GLY A 327 -6.00 32.11 10.83
CA GLY A 327 -7.34 32.44 11.30
C GLY A 327 -8.39 32.26 10.22
N MET A 328 -9.49 32.96 10.31
CA MET A 328 -10.61 32.86 9.37
C MET A 328 -10.48 33.77 8.13
N GLU A 329 -9.55 34.73 8.17
CA GLU A 329 -9.51 35.80 7.16
C GLU A 329 -8.32 35.73 6.20
N HIS A 330 -7.28 34.98 6.53
CA HIS A 330 -6.03 34.99 5.77
C HIS A 330 -5.51 33.60 5.47
N VAL A 331 -4.65 33.54 4.45
CA VAL A 331 -3.82 32.38 4.14
C VAL A 331 -2.37 32.83 3.95
N VAL A 332 -1.42 31.94 4.22
CA VAL A 332 -0.03 32.08 3.80
C VAL A 332 0.31 30.99 2.78
N TYR A 333 1.03 31.37 1.74
CA TYR A 333 1.58 30.47 0.73
C TYR A 333 2.98 30.91 0.31
N VAL A 334 3.71 30.01 -0.34
CA VAL A 334 4.99 30.34 -0.97
C VAL A 334 4.77 30.41 -2.48
N LEU A 335 5.08 31.57 -3.05
CA LEU A 335 5.11 31.79 -4.48
C LEU A 335 6.49 31.41 -5.02
N ASN A 336 6.55 30.32 -5.77
CA ASN A 336 7.71 29.93 -6.53
C ASN A 336 7.84 30.86 -7.73
N ALA A 337 8.77 31.78 -7.64
CA ALA A 337 9.02 32.83 -8.61
C ALA A 337 10.51 33.22 -8.58
N LYS A 338 10.89 34.23 -9.33
CA LYS A 338 12.23 34.84 -9.31
C LYS A 338 12.07 36.36 -9.19
N PRO A 339 12.17 36.91 -7.97
CA PRO A 339 12.43 36.27 -6.67
C PRO A 339 11.24 35.50 -6.13
N ALA A 340 11.53 34.46 -5.34
CA ALA A 340 10.50 33.70 -4.61
C ALA A 340 10.02 34.47 -3.37
N LYS A 341 8.77 34.25 -2.96
CA LYS A 341 8.17 35.04 -1.86
C LYS A 341 7.29 34.18 -0.95
N ALA A 342 7.32 34.46 0.33
CA ALA A 342 6.25 34.09 1.24
C ALA A 342 5.20 35.21 1.22
N VAL A 343 3.94 34.85 1.01
CA VAL A 343 2.84 35.81 0.77
C VAL A 343 1.71 35.52 1.76
N VAL A 344 1.25 36.56 2.45
CA VAL A 344 0.02 36.57 3.25
C VAL A 344 -1.07 37.27 2.45
N MET A 345 -2.17 36.57 2.20
CA MET A 345 -3.31 37.07 1.45
C MET A 345 -4.56 37.13 2.33
N ASN A 346 -5.32 38.20 2.20
CA ASN A 346 -6.67 38.25 2.75
C ASN A 346 -7.65 37.53 1.80
N ILE A 347 -8.34 36.51 2.29
CA ILE A 347 -9.20 35.62 1.51
C ILE A 347 -10.35 36.39 0.85
N LYS A 348 -11.09 37.19 1.65
CA LYS A 348 -12.27 37.91 1.18
C LYS A 348 -11.94 38.96 0.09
N LYS A 349 -10.80 39.65 0.25
CA LYS A 349 -10.37 40.69 -0.68
C LYS A 349 -9.55 40.14 -1.84
N GLN A 350 -9.05 38.91 -1.72
CA GLN A 350 -8.07 38.26 -2.61
C GLN A 350 -6.86 39.18 -2.88
N LYS A 351 -6.36 39.87 -1.85
CA LYS A 351 -5.24 40.82 -1.93
C LYS A 351 -4.13 40.40 -0.99
N THR A 352 -2.90 40.51 -1.48
CA THR A 352 -1.70 40.43 -0.66
C THR A 352 -1.73 41.55 0.39
N VAL A 353 -1.57 41.18 1.65
CA VAL A 353 -1.52 42.11 2.80
C VAL A 353 -0.11 42.19 3.41
N GLN A 354 0.71 41.19 3.15
CA GLN A 354 2.13 41.18 3.51
C GLN A 354 2.86 40.16 2.63
N GLU A 355 4.11 40.47 2.29
CA GLU A 355 5.03 39.55 1.63
C GLU A 355 6.48 39.84 2.03
N PHE A 356 7.34 38.82 1.85
CA PHE A 356 8.79 38.99 1.94
C PHE A 356 9.48 37.99 1.02
N GLU A 357 10.69 38.36 0.57
CA GLU A 357 11.49 37.52 -0.32
C GLU A 357 12.12 36.35 0.44
N LEU A 358 12.21 35.19 -0.24
CA LEU A 358 12.88 33.99 0.22
C LEU A 358 14.14 33.76 -0.62
N PRO A 359 15.22 33.23 -0.03
CA PRO A 359 16.37 32.76 -0.79
C PRO A 359 15.96 31.71 -1.84
N TYR A 360 16.41 31.86 -3.09
CA TYR A 360 16.04 31.00 -4.19
C TYR A 360 17.25 30.68 -5.09
N GLU A 361 17.19 29.53 -5.76
CA GLU A 361 18.22 29.15 -6.73
C GLU A 361 17.94 29.79 -8.09
N GLU A 362 18.78 30.78 -8.47
CA GLU A 362 18.54 31.60 -9.65
C GLU A 362 18.55 30.80 -10.96
N LYS A 363 19.44 29.80 -11.07
CA LYS A 363 19.58 28.95 -12.24
C LYS A 363 18.60 27.78 -12.23
N GLY A 364 17.96 27.48 -11.08
CA GLY A 364 17.01 26.40 -10.91
C GLY A 364 15.67 26.65 -11.61
N SER A 365 14.89 25.59 -11.82
CA SER A 365 13.50 25.73 -12.31
C SER A 365 12.61 26.34 -11.23
N VAL A 366 11.61 27.13 -11.62
CA VAL A 366 10.58 27.63 -10.70
C VAL A 366 9.91 26.48 -9.96
N HIS A 367 9.60 25.40 -10.67
CA HIS A 367 8.96 24.20 -10.13
C HIS A 367 9.73 23.53 -8.97
N GLY A 368 11.04 23.56 -9.02
CA GLY A 368 11.92 22.88 -8.07
C GLY A 368 12.31 23.69 -6.83
N GLN A 369 11.82 24.92 -6.64
CA GLN A 369 12.30 25.80 -5.57
C GLN A 369 11.79 25.37 -4.18
N PHE A 370 10.50 25.48 -3.95
CA PHE A 370 9.86 25.20 -2.66
C PHE A 370 8.73 24.21 -2.83
N ARG A 371 8.58 23.31 -1.86
CA ARG A 371 7.54 22.28 -1.90
C ARG A 371 6.57 22.32 -0.73
N ASN A 372 7.00 22.87 0.41
CA ASN A 372 6.16 22.91 1.59
C ASN A 372 6.51 24.09 2.49
N ALA A 373 5.50 24.65 3.13
CA ALA A 373 5.65 25.58 4.24
C ALA A 373 4.55 25.31 5.27
N ARG A 374 4.89 25.37 6.56
CA ARG A 374 3.98 25.13 7.67
C ARG A 374 4.15 26.15 8.77
N LEU A 375 3.02 26.62 9.28
CA LEU A 375 2.99 27.49 10.46
C LEU A 375 3.39 26.71 11.70
N THR A 376 4.14 27.36 12.57
CA THR A 376 4.46 26.84 13.89
C THR A 376 3.50 27.41 14.94
N ARG A 377 3.41 26.78 16.10
CA ARG A 377 2.65 27.30 17.25
C ARG A 377 3.16 28.63 17.76
N ARG A 378 4.41 28.98 17.47
CA ARG A 378 5.02 30.28 17.81
C ARG A 378 4.60 31.39 16.84
N GLY A 379 3.81 31.10 15.82
CA GLY A 379 3.39 32.05 14.79
C GLY A 379 4.53 32.45 13.84
N THR A 380 5.44 31.50 13.57
CA THR A 380 6.48 31.56 12.55
C THR A 380 6.16 30.60 11.40
N LEU A 381 6.92 30.65 10.31
CA LEU A 381 6.74 29.82 9.14
C LEU A 381 8.00 28.98 8.88
N LEU A 382 7.85 27.65 8.93
CA LEU A 382 8.86 26.72 8.42
C LEU A 382 8.73 26.64 6.90
N VAL A 383 9.83 26.76 6.18
CA VAL A 383 9.86 26.74 4.71
C VAL A 383 10.88 25.71 4.25
N SER A 384 10.45 24.75 3.42
CA SER A 384 11.31 23.74 2.82
C SER A 384 11.84 24.23 1.46
N ASN A 385 13.09 24.66 1.43
CA ASN A 385 13.78 25.09 0.21
C ASN A 385 14.48 23.90 -0.45
N MET A 386 13.76 23.23 -1.37
CA MET A 386 14.23 21.99 -2.01
C MET A 386 15.45 22.24 -2.90
N ALA A 387 15.46 23.37 -3.63
CA ALA A 387 16.54 23.67 -4.57
C ALA A 387 17.87 23.94 -3.87
N MET A 388 17.83 24.66 -2.76
CA MET A 388 19.05 25.05 -2.02
C MET A 388 19.41 24.10 -0.88
N GLY A 389 18.56 23.10 -0.56
CA GLY A 389 18.90 22.02 0.37
C GLY A 389 18.81 22.39 1.85
N PHE A 390 17.84 23.19 2.26
CA PHE A 390 17.64 23.54 3.67
C PHE A 390 16.16 23.74 4.04
N VAL A 391 15.87 23.58 5.32
CA VAL A 391 14.65 24.06 5.96
C VAL A 391 14.99 25.30 6.79
N ALA A 392 14.19 26.34 6.68
CA ALA A 392 14.39 27.54 7.50
C ALA A 392 13.10 28.02 8.16
N GLU A 393 13.23 28.67 9.30
CA GLU A 393 12.14 29.25 10.07
C GLU A 393 12.16 30.77 9.97
N TYR A 394 11.03 31.36 9.56
CA TYR A 394 10.90 32.82 9.35
C TYR A 394 9.83 33.43 10.25
N THR A 395 10.10 34.62 10.74
CA THR A 395 9.07 35.51 11.30
C THR A 395 8.14 36.00 10.19
N ALA A 396 6.97 36.52 10.54
CA ALA A 396 6.06 37.15 9.58
C ALA A 396 6.63 38.39 8.88
N LYS A 397 7.73 38.96 9.39
CA LYS A 397 8.47 40.09 8.77
C LYS A 397 9.64 39.62 7.88
N GLY A 398 9.77 38.30 7.67
CA GLY A 398 10.84 37.75 6.82
C GLY A 398 12.20 37.61 7.50
N LYS A 399 12.32 37.83 8.83
CA LYS A 399 13.57 37.58 9.55
C LYS A 399 13.73 36.07 9.70
N GLU A 400 14.83 35.50 9.19
CA GLU A 400 15.24 34.12 9.43
C GLU A 400 15.67 33.96 10.89
N LEU A 401 15.12 32.90 11.54
CA LEU A 401 15.41 32.58 12.94
C LEU A 401 16.32 31.37 13.07
N ASN A 402 16.06 30.36 12.26
CA ASN A 402 16.77 29.08 12.27
C ASN A 402 16.92 28.55 10.85
N ARG A 403 17.97 27.75 10.63
CA ARG A 403 18.20 27.02 9.38
C ARG A 403 18.81 25.66 9.68
N TRP A 404 18.30 24.62 9.00
CA TRP A 404 18.79 23.25 9.11
C TRP A 404 19.01 22.67 7.71
N GLU A 405 20.19 22.11 7.49
CA GLU A 405 20.56 21.50 6.21
C GLU A 405 19.89 20.14 6.05
N LEU A 406 19.32 19.89 4.87
CA LEU A 406 18.74 18.61 4.48
C LEU A 406 18.79 18.50 2.96
N PHE A 407 19.21 17.34 2.45
CA PHE A 407 19.24 17.14 1.01
C PHE A 407 17.83 17.19 0.40
N GLY A 408 17.55 18.20 -0.40
CA GLY A 408 16.31 18.38 -1.14
C GLY A 408 15.04 18.27 -0.29
N PRO A 409 14.85 19.11 0.75
CA PRO A 409 13.72 18.98 1.65
C PRO A 409 12.38 19.14 0.93
N TRP A 410 11.50 18.14 1.09
CA TRP A 410 10.14 18.17 0.60
C TRP A 410 9.19 18.83 1.59
N SER A 411 9.34 18.52 2.87
CA SER A 411 8.47 19.08 3.90
C SER A 411 9.17 19.25 5.23
N ALA A 412 8.66 20.17 6.04
CA ALA A 412 9.01 20.32 7.44
C ALA A 412 7.77 20.73 8.24
N THR A 413 7.60 20.17 9.44
CA THR A 413 6.52 20.50 10.35
C THR A 413 6.99 20.50 11.79
N GLU A 414 6.40 21.36 12.64
CA GLU A 414 6.61 21.35 14.09
C GLU A 414 5.74 20.27 14.73
N LEU A 415 6.34 19.37 15.51
CA LEU A 415 5.66 18.36 16.29
C LEU A 415 5.11 18.94 17.62
N GLU A 416 4.26 18.19 18.30
CA GLU A 416 3.68 18.61 19.59
C GLU A 416 4.71 18.90 20.67
N ASN A 417 5.81 18.18 20.69
CA ASN A 417 6.94 18.39 21.61
C ASN A 417 7.83 19.60 21.24
N GLY A 418 7.53 20.30 20.14
CA GLY A 418 8.30 21.44 19.64
C GLY A 418 9.48 21.08 18.73
N HIS A 419 9.74 19.80 18.51
CA HIS A 419 10.74 19.34 17.55
C HIS A 419 10.30 19.62 16.11
N ILE A 420 11.24 19.57 15.20
CA ILE A 420 11.02 19.76 13.77
C ILE A 420 11.17 18.41 13.07
N LEU A 421 10.11 17.94 12.42
CA LEU A 421 10.13 16.77 11.56
C LEU A 421 10.37 17.21 10.13
N MET A 422 11.43 16.71 9.51
CA MET A 422 11.85 17.06 8.15
C MET A 422 11.92 15.83 7.27
N VAL A 423 11.51 15.98 6.01
CA VAL A 423 11.56 14.92 4.99
C VAL A 423 12.35 15.41 3.79
N GLY A 424 13.38 14.67 3.40
CA GLY A 424 14.24 14.98 2.27
C GLY A 424 14.09 14.04 1.09
N ARG A 425 14.53 14.47 -0.09
CA ARG A 425 14.59 13.66 -1.30
C ARG A 425 15.49 12.44 -1.11
N LYS A 426 15.10 11.32 -1.72
CA LYS A 426 15.86 10.08 -1.75
C LYS A 426 16.10 9.45 -0.37
N GLY A 427 15.26 9.72 0.62
CA GLY A 427 15.20 8.87 1.80
C GLY A 427 15.21 9.52 3.17
N PRO A 428 15.97 10.58 3.47
CA PRO A 428 16.12 11.02 4.84
C PRO A 428 14.81 11.55 5.42
N VAL A 429 14.42 11.00 6.56
CA VAL A 429 13.36 11.53 7.43
C VAL A 429 13.98 11.75 8.80
N LYS A 430 13.93 12.98 9.31
CA LYS A 430 14.60 13.36 10.56
C LYS A 430 13.67 14.13 11.48
N GLU A 431 13.65 13.75 12.75
CA GLU A 431 13.14 14.57 13.84
C GLU A 431 14.33 15.19 14.56
N ILE A 432 14.34 16.51 14.66
CA ILE A 432 15.41 17.27 15.31
C ILE A 432 14.85 18.19 16.38
N THR A 433 15.67 18.52 17.38
CA THR A 433 15.39 19.67 18.25
C THR A 433 15.52 20.97 17.46
N ARG A 434 15.06 22.09 18.00
CA ARG A 434 15.27 23.40 17.35
C ARG A 434 16.73 23.83 17.28
N GLU A 435 17.55 23.31 18.15
CA GLU A 435 19.01 23.50 18.19
C GLU A 435 19.73 22.66 17.13
N GLY A 436 19.00 21.74 16.46
CA GLY A 436 19.51 20.92 15.36
C GLY A 436 20.02 19.53 15.80
N GLU A 437 19.82 19.13 17.04
CA GLU A 437 20.16 17.79 17.51
C GLU A 437 19.18 16.76 16.94
N VAL A 438 19.70 15.69 16.33
CA VAL A 438 18.88 14.59 15.78
C VAL A 438 18.37 13.74 16.92
N VAL A 439 17.04 13.65 17.06
CA VAL A 439 16.34 12.85 18.07
C VAL A 439 15.96 11.50 17.49
N TRP A 440 15.55 11.47 16.24
CA TRP A 440 15.19 10.26 15.49
C TRP A 440 15.46 10.50 14.00
N GLU A 441 15.94 9.47 13.32
CA GLU A 441 16.09 9.51 11.87
C GLU A 441 15.91 8.14 11.24
N THR A 442 15.49 8.14 9.99
CA THR A 442 15.46 6.94 9.14
C THR A 442 15.78 7.28 7.69
N ASP A 443 16.27 6.27 6.96
CA ASP A 443 16.30 6.30 5.51
C ASP A 443 15.10 5.51 4.97
N ALA A 444 14.08 6.24 4.49
CA ALA A 444 12.85 5.64 4.00
C ALA A 444 13.04 4.76 2.75
N VAL A 445 14.17 4.88 2.04
CA VAL A 445 14.49 4.04 0.87
C VAL A 445 14.67 2.58 1.28
N LYS A 446 15.17 2.29 2.48
CA LYS A 446 15.31 0.90 2.98
C LYS A 446 13.98 0.15 3.11
N PHE A 447 12.85 0.89 3.17
CA PHE A 447 11.49 0.35 3.19
C PHE A 447 10.79 0.40 1.83
N GLY A 448 11.53 0.65 0.74
CA GLY A 448 10.96 0.68 -0.61
C GLY A 448 10.36 2.02 -1.05
N LEU A 449 10.48 3.09 -0.25
CA LEU A 449 10.02 4.42 -0.65
C LEU A 449 11.07 5.10 -1.51
N LYS A 450 10.71 5.54 -2.72
CA LYS A 450 11.66 6.18 -3.67
C LYS A 450 11.90 7.66 -3.39
N ASN A 451 10.84 8.40 -3.08
CA ASN A 451 10.89 9.82 -2.79
C ASN A 451 9.87 10.16 -1.71
N PRO A 452 10.21 10.00 -0.43
CA PRO A 452 9.34 10.42 0.66
C PRO A 452 9.04 11.93 0.52
N GLN A 453 7.79 12.30 0.78
CA GLN A 453 7.35 13.69 0.64
C GLN A 453 6.97 14.33 1.97
N LYS A 454 6.13 13.65 2.75
CA LYS A 454 5.68 14.11 4.06
C LYS A 454 5.76 12.98 5.05
N ALA A 455 5.98 13.34 6.30
CA ALA A 455 5.90 12.43 7.42
C ALA A 455 5.00 13.02 8.50
N TYR A 456 4.30 12.14 9.22
CA TYR A 456 3.35 12.49 10.25
C TYR A 456 3.60 11.63 11.49
N ARG A 457 3.89 12.27 12.62
CA ARG A 457 3.98 11.59 13.92
C ARG A 457 2.57 11.37 14.45
N LEU A 458 2.19 10.11 14.62
CA LEU A 458 0.90 9.74 15.21
C LEU A 458 0.96 9.83 16.74
N LYS A 459 -0.21 9.94 17.40
CA LYS A 459 -0.32 10.01 18.87
C LYS A 459 0.27 8.79 19.59
N ASN A 460 0.26 7.61 18.95
CA ASN A 460 0.88 6.39 19.48
C ASN A 460 2.42 6.36 19.32
N GLY A 461 3.03 7.40 18.76
CA GLY A 461 4.46 7.51 18.50
C GLY A 461 4.92 6.93 17.17
N ASN A 462 4.05 6.28 16.41
CA ASN A 462 4.39 5.79 15.08
C ASN A 462 4.56 6.93 14.07
N MET A 463 5.18 6.64 12.95
CA MET A 463 5.45 7.58 11.87
C MET A 463 4.81 7.11 10.57
N VAL A 464 3.87 7.88 10.00
CA VAL A 464 3.40 7.66 8.62
C VAL A 464 4.26 8.46 7.68
N ILE A 465 4.80 7.81 6.63
CA ILE A 465 5.64 8.45 5.61
C ILE A 465 4.99 8.25 4.25
N THR A 466 4.73 9.33 3.53
CA THR A 466 4.17 9.30 2.17
C THR A 466 5.26 9.21 1.12
N ASN A 467 4.97 8.59 -0.01
CA ASN A 467 5.91 8.36 -1.10
C ASN A 467 5.37 8.85 -2.43
N TRP A 468 6.21 9.60 -3.15
CA TRP A 468 5.94 10.05 -4.50
C TRP A 468 6.94 9.45 -5.49
N PHE A 469 6.54 9.22 -6.73
CA PHE A 469 7.44 8.77 -7.79
C PHE A 469 6.91 9.18 -9.16
N ASN A 470 7.81 9.31 -10.11
CA ASN A 470 7.54 9.96 -11.40
C ASN A 470 7.16 8.98 -12.52
N GLU A 471 7.28 7.68 -12.27
CA GLU A 471 7.11 6.68 -13.32
C GLU A 471 5.66 6.47 -13.75
N TRP A 472 4.69 6.95 -12.96
CA TRP A 472 3.26 6.81 -13.24
C TRP A 472 2.81 7.58 -14.50
N ASN A 473 3.45 8.69 -14.86
CA ASN A 473 3.07 9.49 -16.01
C ASN A 473 3.65 8.99 -17.34
N LYS A 474 4.57 8.03 -17.29
CA LYS A 474 5.18 7.37 -18.44
C LYS A 474 4.50 6.06 -18.79
N GLN A 475 3.50 5.68 -18.02
CA GLN A 475 2.86 4.38 -18.13
C GLN A 475 1.57 4.51 -18.91
N ASP A 476 1.57 3.90 -20.08
CA ASP A 476 0.33 3.44 -20.68
C ASP A 476 -0.32 2.45 -19.69
N VAL A 477 -1.61 2.60 -19.43
CA VAL A 477 -2.38 1.74 -18.50
C VAL A 477 -2.16 0.25 -18.82
N ALA A 478 -1.93 -0.09 -20.10
CA ALA A 478 -1.63 -1.44 -20.56
C ALA A 478 -0.26 -1.97 -20.10
N THR A 479 0.71 -1.10 -19.76
CA THR A 479 2.06 -1.49 -19.36
C THR A 479 2.34 -1.28 -17.88
N PHE A 480 1.41 -0.66 -17.16
CA PHE A 480 1.52 -0.48 -15.72
C PHE A 480 1.61 -1.83 -15.01
N ASN A 481 2.73 -2.07 -14.36
CA ASN A 481 2.94 -3.26 -13.57
C ASN A 481 2.73 -2.93 -12.08
N PRO A 482 1.56 -3.22 -11.48
CA PRO A 482 1.29 -2.97 -10.07
C PRO A 482 2.31 -3.63 -9.12
N ARG A 483 2.99 -4.68 -9.58
CA ARG A 483 4.05 -5.39 -8.82
C ARG A 483 5.31 -4.59 -8.60
N ARG A 484 5.58 -3.62 -9.47
CA ARG A 484 6.73 -2.72 -9.38
C ARG A 484 6.30 -1.32 -8.97
N ALA A 485 5.00 -1.12 -8.73
CA ALA A 485 4.51 0.11 -8.20
C ALA A 485 5.08 0.30 -6.79
N PRO A 486 5.77 1.38 -6.51
CA PRO A 486 6.24 1.69 -5.18
C PRO A 486 5.08 1.80 -4.21
N LEU A 487 5.35 1.54 -2.93
CA LEU A 487 4.40 1.83 -1.87
C LEU A 487 4.03 3.32 -1.90
N GLN A 488 2.76 3.61 -1.66
CA GLN A 488 2.26 4.99 -1.57
C GLN A 488 2.53 5.60 -0.20
N MET A 489 2.46 4.78 0.85
CA MET A 489 2.73 5.16 2.23
C MET A 489 3.18 3.95 3.04
N ILE A 490 3.88 4.22 4.14
CA ILE A 490 4.15 3.24 5.20
C ILE A 490 3.89 3.85 6.57
N GLU A 491 3.60 3.01 7.56
CA GLU A 491 3.63 3.37 8.98
C GLU A 491 4.74 2.57 9.67
N LEU A 492 5.62 3.28 10.36
CA LEU A 492 6.73 2.72 11.14
C LEU A 492 6.49 2.94 12.62
N THR A 493 6.82 1.94 13.43
CA THR A 493 6.99 2.14 14.88
C THR A 493 8.26 2.97 15.17
N PRO A 494 8.44 3.49 16.39
CA PRO A 494 9.67 4.20 16.76
C PRO A 494 10.95 3.36 16.59
N ASP A 495 10.86 2.03 16.73
CA ASP A 495 11.94 1.06 16.49
C ASP A 495 12.00 0.57 15.03
N GLU A 496 11.40 1.32 14.11
CA GLU A 496 11.47 1.13 12.67
C GLU A 496 10.85 -0.18 12.14
N LYS A 497 9.90 -0.77 12.83
CA LYS A 497 9.10 -1.88 12.28
C LYS A 497 7.98 -1.34 11.42
N VAL A 498 7.84 -1.89 10.23
CA VAL A 498 6.70 -1.58 9.35
C VAL A 498 5.45 -2.27 9.92
N VAL A 499 4.42 -1.49 10.23
CA VAL A 499 3.14 -1.98 10.77
C VAL A 499 1.96 -1.70 9.83
N TRP A 500 2.19 -0.94 8.78
CA TRP A 500 1.21 -0.69 7.72
C TRP A 500 1.93 -0.24 6.43
N GLU A 501 1.47 -0.77 5.31
CA GLU A 501 1.91 -0.42 3.97
C GLU A 501 0.70 -0.12 3.11
N VAL A 502 0.77 0.90 2.28
CA VAL A 502 -0.26 1.22 1.30
C VAL A 502 0.26 1.02 -0.10
N SER A 503 -0.37 0.07 -0.81
CA SER A 503 -0.17 -0.21 -2.23
C SER A 503 -1.55 -0.38 -2.87
N SER A 504 -2.23 0.73 -3.15
CA SER A 504 -3.61 0.77 -3.62
C SER A 504 -3.66 1.28 -5.06
N TRP A 505 -3.61 0.34 -6.01
CA TRP A 505 -3.44 0.60 -7.45
C TRP A 505 -4.55 -0.01 -8.32
N SER A 506 -5.58 -0.62 -7.74
CA SER A 506 -6.75 -1.08 -8.50
C SER A 506 -7.54 0.10 -9.05
N ASP A 507 -8.20 -0.09 -10.20
CA ASP A 507 -8.88 0.98 -10.94
C ASP A 507 -9.90 1.76 -10.09
N ASP A 508 -10.60 1.09 -9.19
CA ASP A 508 -11.60 1.65 -8.28
C ASP A 508 -11.00 2.33 -7.04
N LYS A 509 -9.85 1.85 -6.56
CA LYS A 509 -9.15 2.35 -5.37
C LYS A 509 -7.74 2.88 -5.66
N ASN A 510 -7.46 3.25 -6.89
CA ASN A 510 -6.16 3.80 -7.26
C ASN A 510 -5.96 5.21 -6.68
N LEU A 511 -5.20 5.27 -5.59
CA LEU A 511 -4.88 6.52 -4.91
C LEU A 511 -3.81 7.35 -5.63
N GLY A 512 -3.03 6.76 -6.56
CA GLY A 512 -1.88 7.42 -7.20
C GLY A 512 -0.70 7.66 -6.24
N PRO A 513 0.42 8.21 -6.72
CA PRO A 513 1.56 8.61 -5.87
C PRO A 513 1.15 9.68 -4.86
N ALA A 514 1.58 9.55 -3.60
CA ALA A 514 1.18 10.43 -2.51
C ALA A 514 1.84 11.81 -2.56
N THR A 515 1.06 12.85 -2.36
CA THR A 515 1.60 14.20 -2.07
C THR A 515 1.24 14.67 -0.67
N THR A 516 0.09 14.28 -0.13
CA THR A 516 -0.37 14.66 1.21
C THR A 516 -1.10 13.51 1.87
N PHE A 517 -0.99 13.43 3.19
CA PHE A 517 -1.77 12.61 4.09
C PHE A 517 -2.19 13.47 5.28
N GLN A 518 -3.40 13.28 5.79
CA GLN A 518 -3.88 13.89 7.04
C GLN A 518 -4.97 12.99 7.63
N LEU A 519 -4.91 12.72 8.95
CA LEU A 519 -5.98 12.00 9.64
C LEU A 519 -7.27 12.83 9.64
N LEU A 520 -8.43 12.19 9.44
CA LEU A 520 -9.72 12.87 9.40
C LEU A 520 -10.17 13.38 10.78
N ASP A 521 -9.73 12.73 11.85
CA ASP A 521 -9.99 13.12 13.23
C ASP A 521 -8.98 14.14 13.80
N GLU A 522 -8.00 14.55 12.99
CA GLU A 522 -7.01 15.58 13.31
C GLU A 522 -7.02 16.74 12.29
N PRO A 523 -8.17 17.42 12.10
CA PRO A 523 -8.25 18.57 11.22
C PRO A 523 -7.45 19.75 11.79
N VAL A 524 -7.01 20.63 10.90
CA VAL A 524 -6.33 21.87 11.33
C VAL A 524 -7.37 22.81 11.93
N VAL A 525 -7.19 23.16 13.20
CA VAL A 525 -8.01 24.15 13.89
C VAL A 525 -7.67 25.54 13.36
N ARG A 526 -8.49 26.03 12.45
CA ARG A 526 -8.25 27.24 11.66
C ARG A 526 -8.03 28.48 12.55
N SER A 527 -8.86 28.64 13.58
CA SER A 527 -8.78 29.76 14.53
C SER A 527 -7.50 29.77 15.39
N ALA A 528 -6.81 28.62 15.50
CA ALA A 528 -5.53 28.51 16.21
C ALA A 528 -4.32 28.90 15.34
N CYS A 529 -4.46 28.95 14.02
CA CYS A 529 -3.38 29.25 13.10
C CYS A 529 -3.01 30.75 13.12
N ARG A 530 -1.74 31.05 13.37
CA ARG A 530 -1.22 32.43 13.47
C ARG A 530 0.08 32.59 12.71
N PHE A 531 0.27 33.82 12.18
CA PHE A 531 1.54 34.23 11.59
C PHE A 531 1.84 35.71 11.96
N GLY A 532 2.67 35.91 12.95
CA GLY A 532 2.93 37.23 13.51
C GLY A 532 1.67 37.92 14.05
N LYS A 533 1.29 39.06 13.44
CA LYS A 533 0.08 39.82 13.81
C LYS A 533 -1.22 39.25 13.20
N PHE A 534 -1.12 38.33 12.23
CA PHE A 534 -2.27 37.75 11.55
C PHE A 534 -2.77 36.49 12.29
N GLY A 535 -4.06 36.28 12.29
CA GLY A 535 -4.78 35.24 13.01
C GLY A 535 -5.80 35.81 13.98
N ASP A 536 -6.70 34.99 14.45
CA ASP A 536 -7.74 35.43 15.36
C ASP A 536 -7.14 35.84 16.70
N LYS A 537 -7.59 36.95 17.25
CA LYS A 537 -7.18 37.38 18.59
C LYS A 537 -7.82 36.41 19.58
N THR A 538 -7.03 35.60 20.28
CA THR A 538 -7.55 34.89 21.46
C THR A 538 -8.16 35.90 22.38
N LYS A 539 -9.46 35.76 22.71
CA LYS A 539 -10.00 36.41 23.90
C LYS A 539 -9.12 35.94 25.08
N LYS A 540 -8.38 36.88 25.68
CA LYS A 540 -7.64 36.64 26.91
C LYS A 540 -8.58 36.26 28.02
#